data_045d55cb6b31da582cdacf382b6e1b32
#
_entry.id   045d55cb6b31da582cdacf382b6e1b32
#
_cell.length_a   1.000
_cell.length_b   1.000
_cell.length_c   1.000
_cell.angle_alpha   90.00
_cell.angle_beta   90.00
_cell.angle_gamma   90.00
#
_symmetry.space_group_name_H-M   'P 1'
#
loop_
_entity.id
_entity.type
_entity.pdbx_description
1 polymer ?
#
loop_
_entity_poly.entity_id
_entity_poly.type
_entity_poly.pdbx_seq_one_letter_code
_entity_poly.pdbx_strand_id
1 'polypeptide(L)'
;MGIREDMPLLARHEGVWDGTYTYYNAEGVQVDQHSSRLLCRFVEGEHPYHQTNHYTWPDGRTEIREFPAAYRDKRVWWDNELIKGSAWEVGQDDKARTVMLTWERTGDPELYLYEMIQLADDGQTRCRTWHWIRSGKLETRTAIEERLVTCDWRKVEAEMAAGG
;
A
#
# COMPACT_ATOMS: atom_id res chain seq x y z
N MET A 1 12.70 -11.66 17.05
CA MET A 1 12.69 -10.20 16.79
C MET A 1 11.34 -9.84 16.23
N GLY A 2 10.89 -8.63 16.46
CA GLY A 2 9.59 -8.18 15.98
C GLY A 2 9.66 -7.60 14.55
N ILE A 3 8.50 -7.44 13.93
CA ILE A 3 8.39 -6.92 12.55
C ILE A 3 9.13 -5.57 12.35
N ARG A 4 9.12 -4.67 13.34
CA ARG A 4 9.79 -3.36 13.24
C ARG A 4 11.31 -3.46 13.17
N GLU A 5 11.88 -4.45 13.86
CA GLU A 5 13.32 -4.69 13.89
C GLU A 5 13.80 -5.40 12.63
N ASP A 6 13.00 -6.34 12.14
CA ASP A 6 13.32 -7.16 10.97
C ASP A 6 13.01 -6.45 9.64
N MET A 7 12.07 -5.48 9.66
CA MET A 7 11.66 -4.68 8.50
C MET A 7 11.68 -3.17 8.85
N PRO A 8 12.88 -2.61 9.11
CA PRO A 8 13.01 -1.22 9.58
C PRO A 8 12.57 -0.19 8.53
N LEU A 9 12.67 -0.49 7.24
CA LEU A 9 12.16 0.38 6.19
C LEU A 9 10.62 0.39 6.19
N LEU A 10 9.98 -0.76 6.30
CA LEU A 10 8.52 -0.82 6.41
C LEU A 10 8.02 -0.07 7.64
N ALA A 11 8.78 -0.14 8.75
CA ALA A 11 8.46 0.60 9.97
C ALA A 11 8.44 2.12 9.76
N ARG A 12 9.24 2.66 8.84
CA ARG A 12 9.24 4.08 8.47
C ARG A 12 7.99 4.52 7.69
N HIS A 13 7.22 3.59 7.18
CA HIS A 13 5.94 3.86 6.53
C HIS A 13 4.77 3.99 7.50
N GLU A 14 4.99 3.78 8.79
CA GLU A 14 3.92 3.94 9.78
C GLU A 14 3.39 5.36 9.80
N GLY A 15 2.07 5.51 9.75
CA GLY A 15 1.42 6.81 9.79
C GLY A 15 0.26 6.94 8.81
N VAL A 16 -0.15 8.16 8.58
CA VAL A 16 -1.25 8.55 7.70
C VAL A 16 -0.68 9.23 6.46
N TRP A 17 -1.06 8.73 5.28
CA TRP A 17 -0.59 9.20 3.99
C TRP A 17 -1.74 9.68 3.13
N ASP A 18 -1.69 10.93 2.68
CA ASP A 18 -2.62 11.47 1.70
C ASP A 18 -1.99 11.47 0.32
N GLY A 19 -2.75 11.07 -0.70
CA GLY A 19 -2.22 10.98 -2.04
C GLY A 19 -3.25 10.91 -3.14
N THR A 20 -2.74 10.66 -4.34
CA THR A 20 -3.51 10.53 -5.57
C THR A 20 -3.10 9.26 -6.29
N TYR A 21 -4.08 8.47 -6.71
CA TYR A 21 -3.94 7.30 -7.57
C TYR A 21 -4.35 7.69 -8.99
N THR A 22 -3.47 7.48 -9.94
CA THR A 22 -3.72 7.71 -11.35
C THR A 22 -3.51 6.41 -12.13
N TYR A 23 -4.52 5.99 -12.87
CA TYR A 23 -4.53 4.72 -13.59
C TYR A 23 -4.38 4.97 -15.10
N TYR A 24 -3.52 4.17 -15.72
CA TYR A 24 -3.24 4.21 -17.16
C TYR A 24 -3.50 2.83 -17.76
N ASN A 25 -4.14 2.77 -18.92
CA ASN A 25 -4.24 1.52 -19.67
C ASN A 25 -2.88 1.11 -20.28
N ALA A 26 -2.84 -0.03 -20.97
CA ALA A 26 -1.61 -0.55 -21.56
C ALA A 26 -0.99 0.39 -22.62
N GLU A 27 -1.79 1.24 -23.26
CA GLU A 27 -1.37 2.23 -24.24
C GLU A 27 -0.88 3.55 -23.62
N GLY A 28 -0.95 3.68 -22.27
CA GLY A 28 -0.51 4.87 -21.56
C GLY A 28 -1.56 6.00 -21.47
N VAL A 29 -2.81 5.70 -21.79
CA VAL A 29 -3.92 6.65 -21.64
C VAL A 29 -4.44 6.59 -20.22
N GLN A 30 -4.62 7.76 -19.58
CA GLN A 30 -5.25 7.85 -18.26
C GLN A 30 -6.72 7.43 -18.35
N VAL A 31 -7.11 6.46 -17.51
CA VAL A 31 -8.47 5.88 -17.51
C VAL A 31 -9.23 6.11 -16.22
N ASP A 32 -8.52 6.40 -15.10
CA ASP A 32 -9.16 6.69 -13.80
C ASP A 32 -8.21 7.50 -12.90
N GLN A 33 -8.79 8.19 -11.94
CA GLN A 33 -8.05 8.90 -10.90
C GLN A 33 -8.91 9.09 -9.65
N HIS A 34 -8.30 8.92 -8.46
CA HIS A 34 -8.96 9.23 -7.20
C HIS A 34 -7.96 9.70 -6.16
N SER A 35 -8.45 10.42 -5.14
CA SER A 35 -7.67 10.73 -3.95
C SER A 35 -7.71 9.56 -2.96
N SER A 36 -6.76 9.54 -2.04
CA SER A 36 -6.65 8.50 -1.03
C SER A 36 -6.16 9.05 0.30
N ARG A 37 -6.59 8.41 1.37
CA ARG A 37 -5.97 8.48 2.70
C ARG A 37 -5.69 7.07 3.17
N LEU A 38 -4.42 6.77 3.41
CA LEU A 38 -3.97 5.48 3.89
C LEU A 38 -3.52 5.57 5.35
N LEU A 39 -3.97 4.65 6.17
CA LEU A 39 -3.47 4.45 7.53
C LEU A 39 -2.61 3.19 7.54
N CYS A 40 -1.30 3.36 7.73
CA CYS A 40 -0.34 2.26 7.86
C CYS A 40 -0.03 2.09 9.36
N ARG A 41 -0.38 0.93 9.91
CA ARG A 41 -0.37 0.69 11.35
C ARG A 41 0.44 -0.55 11.70
N PHE A 42 1.17 -0.45 12.81
CA PHE A 42 1.75 -1.61 13.48
C PHE A 42 0.97 -1.85 14.77
N VAL A 43 0.39 -3.03 14.88
CA VAL A 43 -0.48 -3.43 15.98
C VAL A 43 -0.03 -4.76 16.57
N GLU A 44 -0.48 -5.09 17.77
CA GLU A 44 -0.24 -6.39 18.36
C GLU A 44 -1.23 -7.43 17.79
N GLY A 45 -0.81 -8.70 17.75
CA GLY A 45 -1.65 -9.82 17.36
C GLY A 45 -1.16 -10.57 16.13
N GLU A 46 -2.06 -11.33 15.54
CA GLU A 46 -1.78 -12.23 14.42
C GLU A 46 -1.43 -11.47 13.12
N HIS A 47 -1.96 -10.26 12.97
CA HIS A 47 -1.71 -9.40 11.82
C HIS A 47 -0.99 -8.12 12.27
N PRO A 48 0.32 -8.17 12.52
CA PRO A 48 1.06 -7.06 13.12
C PRO A 48 1.24 -5.85 12.21
N TYR A 49 0.99 -5.97 10.91
CA TYR A 49 0.90 -4.85 9.98
C TYR A 49 -0.50 -4.77 9.40
N HIS A 50 -1.09 -3.59 9.45
CA HIS A 50 -2.45 -3.38 8.96
C HIS A 50 -2.54 -2.05 8.21
N GLN A 51 -2.97 -2.11 6.95
CA GLN A 51 -3.20 -0.93 6.13
C GLN A 51 -4.69 -0.78 5.84
N THR A 52 -5.22 0.42 6.07
CA THR A 52 -6.57 0.81 5.67
C THR A 52 -6.49 1.89 4.62
N ASN A 53 -7.16 1.68 3.49
CA ASN A 53 -7.19 2.62 2.39
C ASN A 53 -8.59 3.23 2.28
N HIS A 54 -8.67 4.56 2.37
CA HIS A 54 -9.88 5.33 2.10
C HIS A 54 -9.70 6.01 0.75
N TYR A 55 -10.58 5.72 -0.20
CA TYR A 55 -10.56 6.27 -1.54
C TYR A 55 -11.73 7.21 -1.75
N THR A 56 -11.52 8.30 -2.48
CA THR A 56 -12.56 9.27 -2.85
C THR A 56 -12.38 9.69 -4.30
N TRP A 57 -13.39 9.42 -5.13
CA TRP A 57 -13.42 9.83 -6.53
C TRP A 57 -13.98 11.25 -6.69
N PRO A 58 -13.69 11.93 -7.81
CA PRO A 58 -14.20 13.29 -8.09
C PRO A 58 -15.73 13.41 -8.10
N ASP A 59 -16.44 12.31 -8.38
CA ASP A 59 -17.91 12.25 -8.36
C ASP A 59 -18.50 12.09 -6.94
N GLY A 60 -17.63 12.04 -5.90
CA GLY A 60 -18.03 11.88 -4.51
C GLY A 60 -18.18 10.43 -4.04
N ARG A 61 -18.01 9.44 -4.92
CA ARG A 61 -17.99 8.02 -4.56
C ARG A 61 -16.80 7.75 -3.64
N THR A 62 -17.00 6.94 -2.62
CA THR A 62 -15.97 6.53 -1.66
C THR A 62 -15.88 5.01 -1.56
N GLU A 63 -14.71 4.52 -1.17
CA GLU A 63 -14.46 3.11 -0.90
C GLU A 63 -13.44 2.96 0.23
N ILE A 64 -13.63 1.96 1.08
CA ILE A 64 -12.69 1.61 2.15
C ILE A 64 -12.25 0.18 1.93
N ARG A 65 -10.93 -0.05 1.97
CA ARG A 65 -10.31 -1.38 1.89
C ARG A 65 -9.39 -1.62 3.06
N GLU A 66 -9.48 -2.82 3.62
CA GLU A 66 -8.68 -3.28 4.76
C GLU A 66 -7.68 -4.34 4.30
N PHE A 67 -6.42 -4.18 4.72
CA PHE A 67 -5.34 -5.09 4.36
C PHE A 67 -4.54 -5.52 5.60
N PRO A 68 -5.12 -6.38 6.47
CA PRO A 68 -4.36 -7.00 7.56
C PRO A 68 -3.32 -7.96 6.99
N ALA A 69 -2.09 -7.89 7.50
CA ALA A 69 -0.99 -8.73 7.05
C ALA A 69 -0.32 -9.47 8.20
N ALA A 70 -0.11 -10.76 8.00
CA ALA A 70 0.73 -11.58 8.87
C ALA A 70 2.22 -11.27 8.63
N TYR A 71 3.05 -11.52 9.62
CA TYR A 71 4.50 -11.37 9.49
C TYR A 71 5.20 -12.73 9.59
N ARG A 72 6.08 -13.02 8.63
CA ARG A 72 6.91 -14.23 8.60
C ARG A 72 8.11 -14.03 7.69
N ASP A 73 9.29 -14.47 8.12
CA ASP A 73 10.50 -14.55 7.30
C ASP A 73 10.90 -13.21 6.65
N LYS A 74 10.86 -12.12 7.43
CA LYS A 74 11.15 -10.74 6.97
C LYS A 74 10.28 -10.29 5.80
N ARG A 75 9.03 -10.76 5.78
CA ARG A 75 8.00 -10.37 4.84
C ARG A 75 6.67 -10.17 5.56
N VAL A 76 5.86 -9.29 5.04
CA VAL A 76 4.43 -9.23 5.37
C VAL A 76 3.65 -10.00 4.31
N TRP A 77 2.61 -10.71 4.75
CA TRP A 77 1.82 -11.62 3.92
C TRP A 77 0.35 -11.30 4.05
N TRP A 78 -0.31 -11.21 2.90
CA TRP A 78 -1.76 -11.14 2.79
C TRP A 78 -2.29 -12.47 2.28
N ASP A 79 -3.35 -12.95 2.90
CA ASP A 79 -4.15 -14.08 2.43
C ASP A 79 -5.58 -13.85 2.94
N ASN A 80 -6.36 -13.09 2.17
CA ASN A 80 -7.70 -12.66 2.55
C ASN A 80 -8.66 -12.76 1.36
N GLU A 81 -9.86 -12.23 1.52
CA GLU A 81 -10.91 -12.26 0.48
C GLU A 81 -10.56 -11.44 -0.77
N LEU A 82 -9.63 -10.52 -0.69
CA LEU A 82 -9.25 -9.63 -1.78
C LEU A 82 -7.99 -10.09 -2.51
N ILE A 83 -6.93 -10.41 -1.74
CA ILE A 83 -5.60 -10.62 -2.29
C ILE A 83 -4.83 -11.74 -1.57
N LYS A 84 -3.91 -12.35 -2.32
CA LYS A 84 -2.85 -13.23 -1.80
C LYS A 84 -1.50 -12.75 -2.29
N GLY A 85 -0.59 -12.49 -1.38
CA GLY A 85 0.73 -12.01 -1.75
C GLY A 85 1.60 -11.60 -0.59
N SER A 86 2.71 -10.93 -0.91
CA SER A 86 3.67 -10.49 0.10
C SER A 86 4.42 -9.22 -0.29
N ALA A 87 4.98 -8.55 0.71
CA ALA A 87 5.90 -7.43 0.52
C ALA A 87 7.22 -7.69 1.27
N TRP A 88 8.31 -7.17 0.71
CA TRP A 88 9.65 -7.30 1.26
C TRP A 88 10.50 -6.06 0.99
N GLU A 89 11.51 -5.84 1.80
CA GLU A 89 12.49 -4.77 1.58
C GLU A 89 13.56 -5.21 0.59
N VAL A 90 13.99 -4.31 -0.31
CA VAL A 90 15.01 -4.61 -1.32
C VAL A 90 16.40 -4.48 -0.70
N GLY A 91 17.10 -5.61 -0.55
CA GLY A 91 18.41 -5.66 0.09
C GLY A 91 19.56 -5.03 -0.72
N GLN A 92 19.36 -4.82 -2.02
CA GLN A 92 20.34 -4.14 -2.88
C GLN A 92 20.19 -2.62 -2.90
N ASP A 93 19.15 -2.08 -2.28
CA ASP A 93 18.95 -0.64 -2.17
C ASP A 93 19.82 -0.07 -1.05
N ASP A 94 20.95 0.53 -1.42
CA ASP A 94 21.93 1.08 -0.48
C ASP A 94 21.40 2.25 0.35
N LYS A 95 20.29 2.85 -0.05
CA LYS A 95 19.60 3.92 0.67
C LYS A 95 18.44 3.41 1.53
N ALA A 96 18.17 2.13 1.51
CA ALA A 96 17.07 1.50 2.25
C ALA A 96 15.74 2.27 2.08
N ARG A 97 15.30 2.46 0.83
CA ARG A 97 14.10 3.24 0.51
C ARG A 97 13.04 2.46 -0.27
N THR A 98 13.35 1.24 -0.73
CA THR A 98 12.51 0.49 -1.65
C THR A 98 11.88 -0.73 -0.98
N VAL A 99 10.55 -0.78 -1.00
CA VAL A 99 9.75 -1.96 -0.67
C VAL A 99 9.12 -2.47 -1.96
N MET A 100 9.25 -3.77 -2.22
CA MET A 100 8.58 -4.45 -3.32
C MET A 100 7.41 -5.26 -2.78
N LEU A 101 6.37 -5.38 -3.60
CA LEU A 101 5.19 -6.14 -3.27
C LEU A 101 4.68 -6.86 -4.52
N THR A 102 4.17 -8.05 -4.33
CA THR A 102 3.41 -8.78 -5.35
C THR A 102 2.18 -9.43 -4.73
N TRP A 103 1.08 -9.44 -5.45
CA TRP A 103 -0.11 -10.20 -5.07
C TRP A 103 -0.96 -10.58 -6.27
N GLU A 104 -1.75 -11.61 -6.11
CA GLU A 104 -2.82 -12.02 -7.02
C GLU A 104 -4.19 -11.73 -6.41
N ARG A 105 -5.18 -11.56 -7.25
CA ARG A 105 -6.58 -11.40 -6.82
C ARG A 105 -7.11 -12.74 -6.32
N THR A 106 -7.63 -12.77 -5.09
CA THR A 106 -8.27 -13.97 -4.56
C THR A 106 -9.45 -14.38 -5.41
N GLY A 107 -9.46 -15.63 -5.89
CA GLY A 107 -10.49 -16.16 -6.80
C GLY A 107 -10.29 -15.84 -8.28
N ASP A 108 -9.27 -15.03 -8.64
CA ASP A 108 -8.90 -14.73 -10.02
C ASP A 108 -7.36 -14.64 -10.15
N PRO A 109 -6.64 -15.77 -10.11
CA PRO A 109 -5.18 -15.80 -10.12
C PRO A 109 -4.56 -15.32 -11.45
N GLU A 110 -5.35 -15.19 -12.50
CA GLU A 110 -4.91 -14.60 -13.77
C GLU A 110 -4.70 -13.07 -13.65
N LEU A 111 -5.28 -12.43 -12.62
CA LEU A 111 -5.08 -11.03 -12.30
C LEU A 111 -4.11 -10.92 -11.12
N TYR A 112 -2.93 -10.37 -11.38
CA TYR A 112 -1.90 -10.14 -10.38
C TYR A 112 -1.17 -8.83 -10.63
N LEU A 113 -0.42 -8.36 -9.64
CA LEU A 113 0.36 -7.14 -9.77
C LEU A 113 1.76 -7.25 -9.16
N TYR A 114 2.63 -6.39 -9.65
CA TYR A 114 3.86 -6.00 -8.99
C TYR A 114 3.81 -4.53 -8.61
N GLU A 115 4.26 -4.22 -7.41
CA GLU A 115 4.32 -2.86 -6.89
C GLU A 115 5.74 -2.54 -6.41
N MET A 116 6.21 -1.35 -6.75
CA MET A 116 7.38 -0.74 -6.15
C MET A 116 6.95 0.45 -5.30
N ILE A 117 7.43 0.52 -4.07
CA ILE A 117 7.19 1.61 -3.13
C ILE A 117 8.54 2.23 -2.78
N GLN A 118 8.71 3.53 -3.04
CA GLN A 118 9.95 4.26 -2.71
C GLN A 118 9.65 5.40 -1.76
N LEU A 119 10.33 5.37 -0.60
CA LEU A 119 10.27 6.40 0.43
C LEU A 119 11.37 7.44 0.19
N ALA A 120 11.04 8.73 0.25
CA ALA A 120 12.04 9.79 0.22
C ALA A 120 12.95 9.74 1.46
N ASP A 121 14.16 10.29 1.36
CA ASP A 121 15.16 10.23 2.42
C ASP A 121 14.67 10.90 3.72
N ASP A 122 13.88 11.98 3.61
CA ASP A 122 13.28 12.68 4.75
C ASP A 122 12.05 11.99 5.34
N GLY A 123 11.55 10.94 4.67
CA GLY A 123 10.35 10.19 5.10
C GLY A 123 9.03 10.95 4.93
N GLN A 124 9.01 12.11 4.26
CA GLN A 124 7.81 12.95 4.16
C GLN A 124 6.98 12.69 2.89
N THR A 125 7.59 12.10 1.88
CA THR A 125 6.93 11.74 0.61
C THR A 125 7.30 10.32 0.21
N ARG A 126 6.41 9.67 -0.52
CA ARG A 126 6.69 8.39 -1.18
C ARG A 126 5.95 8.31 -2.50
N CYS A 127 6.50 7.55 -3.43
CA CYS A 127 5.81 7.18 -4.65
C CYS A 127 5.62 5.66 -4.70
N ARG A 128 4.53 5.24 -5.33
CA ARG A 128 4.22 3.83 -5.53
C ARG A 128 3.82 3.63 -6.98
N THR A 129 4.24 2.54 -7.58
CA THR A 129 3.93 2.24 -8.98
C THR A 129 3.49 0.79 -9.07
N TRP A 130 2.33 0.55 -9.70
CA TRP A 130 1.75 -0.78 -9.91
C TRP A 130 1.77 -1.14 -11.40
N HIS A 131 2.11 -2.38 -11.67
CA HIS A 131 1.84 -3.03 -12.94
C HIS A 131 0.82 -4.13 -12.73
N TRP A 132 -0.39 -3.92 -13.22
CA TRP A 132 -1.45 -4.91 -13.23
C TRP A 132 -1.31 -5.79 -14.47
N ILE A 133 -1.27 -7.10 -14.26
CA ILE A 133 -1.05 -8.07 -15.31
C ILE A 133 -2.23 -9.06 -15.29
N ARG A 134 -2.81 -9.26 -16.47
CA ARG A 134 -3.88 -10.26 -16.68
C ARG A 134 -3.39 -11.28 -17.69
N SER A 135 -3.37 -12.56 -17.29
CA SER A 135 -2.96 -13.67 -18.16
C SER A 135 -1.61 -13.41 -18.85
N GLY A 136 -0.64 -12.89 -18.09
CA GLY A 136 0.72 -12.60 -18.56
C GLY A 136 0.88 -11.33 -19.38
N LYS A 137 -0.16 -10.51 -19.55
CA LYS A 137 -0.11 -9.26 -20.32
C LYS A 137 -0.38 -8.05 -19.42
N LEU A 138 0.36 -6.97 -19.66
CA LEU A 138 0.10 -5.69 -19.00
C LEU A 138 -1.32 -5.22 -19.34
N GLU A 139 -2.14 -5.00 -18.31
CA GLU A 139 -3.50 -4.48 -18.41
C GLU A 139 -3.57 -3.00 -18.03
N THR A 140 -3.04 -2.66 -16.86
CA THR A 140 -3.11 -1.31 -16.29
C THR A 140 -1.85 -1.01 -15.51
N ARG A 141 -1.43 0.26 -15.50
CA ARG A 141 -0.42 0.78 -14.59
C ARG A 141 -1.06 1.81 -13.68
N THR A 142 -0.59 1.87 -12.43
CA THR A 142 -1.06 2.87 -11.46
C THR A 142 0.14 3.63 -10.92
N ALA A 143 0.10 4.95 -10.99
CA ALA A 143 1.06 5.83 -10.34
C ALA A 143 0.41 6.47 -9.11
N ILE A 144 1.09 6.42 -7.97
CA ILE A 144 0.58 6.90 -6.68
C ILE A 144 1.62 7.83 -6.06
N GLU A 145 1.21 9.06 -5.80
CA GLU A 145 2.03 10.07 -5.12
C GLU A 145 1.42 10.36 -3.75
N GLU A 146 2.21 10.27 -2.69
CA GLU A 146 1.71 10.39 -1.32
C GLU A 146 2.60 11.29 -0.46
N ARG A 147 1.96 12.01 0.49
CA ARG A 147 2.61 12.81 1.53
C ARG A 147 2.20 12.32 2.90
N LEU A 148 3.18 12.27 3.81
CA LEU A 148 2.93 11.97 5.21
C LEU A 148 2.15 13.13 5.86
N VAL A 149 0.99 12.81 6.43
CA VAL A 149 0.19 13.74 7.22
C VAL A 149 0.69 13.78 8.67
N THR A 150 0.84 12.60 9.26
CA THR A 150 1.32 12.42 10.63
C THR A 150 1.73 10.96 10.86
N CYS A 151 2.66 10.73 11.77
CA CYS A 151 2.95 9.38 12.28
C CYS A 151 1.92 8.91 13.32
N ASP A 152 1.16 9.84 13.92
CA ASP A 152 0.13 9.51 14.92
C ASP A 152 -1.20 9.11 14.24
N TRP A 153 -1.21 7.89 13.71
CA TRP A 153 -2.40 7.33 13.06
C TRP A 153 -3.57 7.10 14.02
N ARG A 154 -3.29 6.90 15.32
CA ARG A 154 -4.35 6.66 16.33
C ARG A 154 -5.25 7.87 16.49
N LYS A 155 -4.66 9.06 16.49
CA LYS A 155 -5.41 10.32 16.55
C LYS A 155 -6.33 10.48 15.35
N VAL A 156 -5.80 10.27 14.15
CA VAL A 156 -6.57 10.39 12.90
C VAL A 156 -7.67 9.34 12.82
N GLU A 157 -7.38 8.09 13.19
CA GLU A 157 -8.38 7.02 13.23
C GLU A 157 -9.54 7.37 14.17
N ALA A 158 -9.24 7.91 15.37
CA ALA A 158 -10.27 8.36 16.32
C ALA A 158 -11.10 9.53 15.78
N GLU A 159 -10.46 10.52 15.12
CA GLU A 159 -11.16 11.64 14.49
C GLU A 159 -12.08 11.18 13.35
N MET A 160 -11.64 10.26 12.51
CA MET A 160 -12.44 9.69 11.43
C MET A 160 -13.64 8.89 11.97
N ALA A 161 -13.47 8.15 13.05
CA ALA A 161 -14.56 7.40 13.71
C ALA A 161 -15.60 8.32 14.36
N ALA A 162 -15.19 9.49 14.87
CA ALA A 162 -16.10 10.46 15.52
C ALA A 162 -16.87 11.33 14.50
N GLY A 163 -16.39 11.46 13.26
CA GLY A 163 -17.01 12.27 12.21
C GLY A 163 -17.99 11.50 11.31
N GLY A 164 -18.22 10.22 11.58
CA GLY A 164 -19.11 9.33 10.82
C GLY A 164 -20.52 9.22 11.41
#